data_3f548a8c9995f5745e7b784c4df95832
#
_entry.id   3f548a8c9995f5745e7b784c4df95832
#
_cell.length_a   1.000
_cell.length_b   1.000
_cell.length_c   1.000
_cell.angle_alpha   90.00
_cell.angle_beta   90.00
_cell.angle_gamma   90.00
#
_symmetry.space_group_name_H-M   'P 1'
#
loop_
_entity.id
_entity.type
_entity.pdbx_description
1 polymer ?
#
loop_
_entity_poly.entity_id
_entity_poly.type
_entity_poly.pdbx_seq_one_letter_code
_entity_poly.pdbx_strand_id
1 'polypeptide(L)'
;AKLAKLIEKNHKKKVMLVSLDVYRPAAQEQLKLLAEKNNIQNLPIIEKQQPIDITKRAMNAASLSGSDVIIFDTAGRTQIDLPMMSEIKQIKDLTKPAETILVADSLTGQIAVNVAKEFDTAVNLSSIILTRVDGDARGGAALSMKHVTGKPIKYIGVGEKVSDLEMFHPDRLANRILGMGDVVTLVEKAAQDLSEEKIKETEEELKQGIFTMDSYLSQLRQMKKMGGMEGVMSMLPGVNKMKAQMDQANIDERMLIENEAIILSMTKNEKENPKIISGSRRKRISQGAGVDVSKINKLLKQFKMMSDMMKKMSQGKKIPSGMIPDEMLNKLK
;
A
#
# COMPACT_ATOMS: atom_id res chain seq x y z
N ALA A 1 -10.02 11.93 -2.60
CA ALA A 1 -9.68 11.08 -3.75
C ALA A 1 -9.44 9.61 -3.32
N LYS A 2 -8.57 9.30 -2.36
CA LYS A 2 -8.27 7.91 -1.89
C LYS A 2 -9.53 7.15 -1.47
N LEU A 3 -10.37 7.76 -0.61
CA LEU A 3 -11.62 7.16 -0.15
C LEU A 3 -12.60 6.92 -1.31
N ALA A 4 -12.72 7.86 -2.24
CA ALA A 4 -13.55 7.70 -3.43
C ALA A 4 -13.13 6.47 -4.24
N LYS A 5 -11.83 6.34 -4.51
CA LYS A 5 -11.30 5.20 -5.28
C LYS A 5 -11.51 3.86 -4.58
N LEU A 6 -11.41 3.85 -3.26
CA LEU A 6 -11.67 2.66 -2.45
C LEU A 6 -13.16 2.27 -2.51
N ILE A 7 -14.07 3.23 -2.44
CA ILE A 7 -15.52 3.01 -2.56
C ILE A 7 -15.88 2.49 -3.96
N GLU A 8 -15.36 3.12 -5.02
CA GLU A 8 -15.57 2.66 -6.40
C GLU A 8 -15.10 1.22 -6.61
N LYS A 9 -13.88 0.90 -6.10
CA LYS A 9 -13.28 -0.42 -6.25
C LYS A 9 -14.05 -1.50 -5.50
N ASN A 10 -14.38 -1.24 -4.22
CA ASN A 10 -14.92 -2.27 -3.33
C ASN A 10 -16.44 -2.40 -3.41
N HIS A 11 -17.14 -1.29 -3.66
CA HIS A 11 -18.61 -1.25 -3.65
C HIS A 11 -19.21 -0.99 -5.02
N LYS A 12 -18.39 -0.75 -6.07
CA LYS A 12 -18.85 -0.45 -7.44
C LYS A 12 -19.84 0.71 -7.49
N LYS A 13 -19.68 1.70 -6.60
CA LYS A 13 -20.53 2.88 -6.48
C LYS A 13 -19.92 4.05 -7.24
N LYS A 14 -20.76 4.85 -7.90
CA LYS A 14 -20.33 6.10 -8.54
C LYS A 14 -20.14 7.18 -7.48
N VAL A 15 -18.94 7.73 -7.40
CA VAL A 15 -18.59 8.74 -6.40
C VAL A 15 -18.38 10.08 -7.06
N MET A 16 -18.98 11.14 -6.48
CA MET A 16 -18.71 12.53 -6.84
C MET A 16 -17.87 13.19 -5.74
N LEU A 17 -16.75 13.79 -6.12
CA LEU A 17 -15.92 14.62 -5.23
C LEU A 17 -16.35 16.08 -5.32
N VAL A 18 -16.43 16.74 -4.17
CA VAL A 18 -16.83 18.15 -4.05
C VAL A 18 -15.90 18.83 -3.06
N SER A 19 -15.12 19.81 -3.50
CA SER A 19 -14.32 20.64 -2.59
C SER A 19 -15.14 21.84 -2.11
N LEU A 20 -15.25 21.97 -0.81
CA LEU A 20 -15.82 23.12 -0.11
C LEU A 20 -14.75 24.06 0.46
N ASP A 21 -13.46 23.73 0.27
CA ASP A 21 -12.35 24.54 0.75
C ASP A 21 -12.09 25.72 -0.20
N VAL A 22 -12.81 26.78 0.02
CA VAL A 22 -12.69 28.05 -0.73
C VAL A 22 -11.62 28.98 -0.12
N TYR A 23 -11.09 28.63 1.05
CA TYR A 23 -10.20 29.51 1.82
C TYR A 23 -8.72 29.28 1.49
N ARG A 24 -8.33 28.09 1.07
CA ARG A 24 -6.97 27.79 0.67
C ARG A 24 -6.80 27.93 -0.84
N PRO A 25 -5.83 28.75 -1.28
CA PRO A 25 -5.51 28.83 -2.70
C PRO A 25 -5.25 27.43 -3.29
N ALA A 26 -5.80 27.18 -4.47
CA ALA A 26 -5.62 25.96 -5.23
C ALA A 26 -6.18 24.65 -4.60
N ALA A 27 -6.84 24.67 -3.43
CA ALA A 27 -7.37 23.44 -2.82
C ALA A 27 -8.43 22.77 -3.70
N GLN A 28 -9.34 23.54 -4.27
CA GLN A 28 -10.37 23.04 -5.18
C GLN A 28 -9.73 22.48 -6.46
N GLU A 29 -8.75 23.19 -7.03
CA GLU A 29 -8.07 22.74 -8.25
C GLU A 29 -7.23 21.48 -8.01
N GLN A 30 -6.59 21.36 -6.85
CA GLN A 30 -5.87 20.16 -6.45
C GLN A 30 -6.79 18.94 -6.39
N LEU A 31 -7.98 19.06 -5.78
CA LEU A 31 -8.95 17.97 -5.71
C LEU A 31 -9.45 17.59 -7.11
N LYS A 32 -9.72 18.57 -7.95
CA LYS A 32 -10.13 18.38 -9.35
C LYS A 32 -9.08 17.61 -10.14
N LEU A 33 -7.81 18.03 -10.10
CA LEU A 33 -6.70 17.33 -10.78
C LEU A 33 -6.53 15.89 -10.30
N LEU A 34 -6.69 15.66 -9.00
CA LEU A 34 -6.65 14.31 -8.44
C LEU A 34 -7.84 13.46 -8.91
N ALA A 35 -9.03 14.06 -9.02
CA ALA A 35 -10.22 13.38 -9.52
C ALA A 35 -10.05 12.99 -10.99
N GLU A 36 -9.63 13.92 -11.84
CA GLU A 36 -9.39 13.70 -13.27
C GLU A 36 -8.33 12.63 -13.51
N LYS A 37 -7.18 12.70 -12.82
CA LYS A 37 -6.11 11.70 -12.91
C LYS A 37 -6.57 10.28 -12.57
N ASN A 38 -7.58 10.14 -11.72
CA ASN A 38 -8.09 8.85 -11.26
C ASN A 38 -9.44 8.46 -11.87
N ASN A 39 -9.95 9.23 -12.85
CA ASN A 39 -11.26 9.03 -13.47
C ASN A 39 -12.41 9.01 -12.45
N ILE A 40 -12.37 9.91 -11.46
CA ILE A 40 -13.42 10.10 -10.47
C ILE A 40 -14.21 11.34 -10.85
N GLN A 41 -15.55 11.29 -10.75
CA GLN A 41 -16.39 12.43 -11.03
C GLN A 41 -16.12 13.56 -10.03
N ASN A 42 -16.00 14.80 -10.52
CA ASN A 42 -15.78 15.98 -9.70
C ASN A 42 -16.79 17.08 -10.06
N LEU A 43 -17.26 17.82 -9.06
CA LEU A 43 -18.10 18.97 -9.30
C LEU A 43 -17.29 20.11 -9.93
N PRO A 44 -17.72 20.69 -11.08
CA PRO A 44 -17.02 21.82 -11.69
C PRO A 44 -16.87 22.99 -10.72
N ILE A 45 -15.70 23.63 -10.73
CA ILE A 45 -15.41 24.80 -9.90
C ILE A 45 -16.09 26.02 -10.49
N ILE A 46 -16.78 26.78 -9.63
CA ILE A 46 -17.29 28.12 -9.94
C ILE A 46 -16.64 29.08 -8.96
N GLU A 47 -15.90 30.06 -9.47
CA GLU A 47 -15.19 31.03 -8.66
C GLU A 47 -16.12 31.82 -7.75
N LYS A 48 -15.61 32.21 -6.57
CA LYS A 48 -16.28 33.06 -5.58
C LYS A 48 -17.60 32.48 -5.01
N GLN A 49 -17.90 31.21 -5.25
CA GLN A 49 -19.06 30.55 -4.67
C GLN A 49 -18.80 30.18 -3.21
N GLN A 50 -19.80 30.40 -2.34
CA GLN A 50 -19.72 30.06 -0.93
C GLN A 50 -19.92 28.54 -0.70
N PRO A 51 -19.34 27.95 0.36
CA PRO A 51 -19.44 26.51 0.63
C PRO A 51 -20.88 25.97 0.68
N ILE A 52 -21.80 26.72 1.25
CA ILE A 52 -23.23 26.35 1.31
C ILE A 52 -23.86 26.26 -0.09
N ASP A 53 -23.53 27.21 -0.97
CA ASP A 53 -24.08 27.24 -2.33
C ASP A 53 -23.44 26.12 -3.19
N ILE A 54 -22.16 25.84 -3.01
CA ILE A 54 -21.48 24.69 -3.61
C ILE A 54 -22.17 23.40 -3.16
N THR A 55 -22.48 23.26 -1.88
CA THR A 55 -23.17 22.09 -1.31
C THR A 55 -24.54 21.86 -1.97
N LYS A 56 -25.39 22.90 -2.07
CA LYS A 56 -26.71 22.81 -2.73
C LYS A 56 -26.56 22.39 -4.19
N ARG A 57 -25.64 23.02 -4.92
CA ARG A 57 -25.36 22.69 -6.32
C ARG A 57 -24.85 21.26 -6.48
N ALA A 58 -24.00 20.79 -5.58
CA ALA A 58 -23.48 19.42 -5.58
C ALA A 58 -24.59 18.38 -5.41
N MET A 59 -25.52 18.59 -4.49
CA MET A 59 -26.65 17.69 -4.27
C MET A 59 -27.53 17.57 -5.52
N ASN A 60 -27.83 18.70 -6.18
CA ASN A 60 -28.57 18.69 -7.43
C ASN A 60 -27.79 18.00 -8.57
N ALA A 61 -26.51 18.32 -8.72
CA ALA A 61 -25.65 17.74 -9.74
C ALA A 61 -25.49 16.22 -9.57
N ALA A 62 -25.34 15.73 -8.34
CA ALA A 62 -25.22 14.31 -8.05
C ALA A 62 -26.51 13.55 -8.40
N SER A 63 -27.68 14.13 -8.09
CA SER A 63 -28.96 13.55 -8.50
C SER A 63 -29.10 13.43 -10.02
N LEU A 64 -28.70 14.48 -10.75
CA LEU A 64 -28.76 14.49 -12.22
C LEU A 64 -27.76 13.54 -12.88
N SER A 65 -26.56 13.40 -12.29
CA SER A 65 -25.49 12.52 -12.83
C SER A 65 -25.63 11.06 -12.42
N GLY A 66 -26.59 10.74 -11.53
CA GLY A 66 -26.74 9.39 -10.98
C GLY A 66 -25.56 8.95 -10.12
N SER A 67 -24.96 9.88 -9.35
CA SER A 67 -23.92 9.56 -8.39
C SER A 67 -24.55 8.91 -7.16
N ASP A 68 -23.99 7.76 -6.75
CA ASP A 68 -24.47 7.04 -5.56
C ASP A 68 -23.95 7.65 -4.25
N VAL A 69 -22.76 8.26 -4.29
CA VAL A 69 -22.08 8.82 -3.12
C VAL A 69 -21.49 10.19 -3.46
N ILE A 70 -21.68 11.15 -2.57
CA ILE A 70 -21.00 12.45 -2.63
C ILE A 70 -20.02 12.51 -1.46
N ILE A 71 -18.78 12.91 -1.74
CA ILE A 71 -17.78 13.20 -0.71
C ILE A 71 -17.52 14.70 -0.72
N PHE A 72 -17.90 15.36 0.36
CA PHE A 72 -17.61 16.77 0.60
C PHE A 72 -16.26 16.90 1.31
N ASP A 73 -15.30 17.57 0.67
CA ASP A 73 -14.00 17.90 1.23
C ASP A 73 -14.06 19.33 1.79
N THR A 74 -14.11 19.42 3.12
CA THR A 74 -14.25 20.70 3.82
C THR A 74 -12.87 21.29 4.14
N ALA A 75 -12.83 22.60 4.44
CA ALA A 75 -11.61 23.23 4.88
C ALA A 75 -11.08 22.58 6.18
N GLY A 76 -9.78 22.26 6.18
CA GLY A 76 -9.08 21.72 7.34
C GLY A 76 -8.22 22.77 8.02
N ARG A 77 -8.25 22.82 9.35
CA ARG A 77 -7.35 23.67 10.14
C ARG A 77 -6.83 22.89 11.35
N THR A 78 -5.65 23.29 11.79
CA THR A 78 -5.01 22.76 13.00
C THR A 78 -5.49 23.45 14.28
N GLN A 79 -6.14 24.58 14.14
CA GLN A 79 -6.76 25.34 15.24
C GLN A 79 -8.23 25.51 14.98
N ILE A 80 -9.01 25.47 16.05
CA ILE A 80 -10.45 25.54 15.99
C ILE A 80 -10.85 27.00 15.84
N ASP A 81 -11.66 27.22 14.80
CA ASP A 81 -12.21 28.51 14.43
C ASP A 81 -13.74 28.39 14.52
N LEU A 82 -14.37 29.18 15.38
CA LEU A 82 -15.82 29.15 15.60
C LEU A 82 -16.66 29.39 14.32
N PRO A 83 -16.29 30.36 13.45
CA PRO A 83 -16.98 30.51 12.16
C PRO A 83 -16.94 29.25 11.29
N MET A 84 -15.80 28.58 11.19
CA MET A 84 -15.66 27.36 10.43
C MET A 84 -16.49 26.21 11.03
N MET A 85 -16.54 26.08 12.35
CA MET A 85 -17.38 25.08 13.00
C MET A 85 -18.87 25.31 12.73
N SER A 86 -19.31 26.58 12.71
CA SER A 86 -20.67 26.95 12.32
C SER A 86 -20.98 26.57 10.87
N GLU A 87 -20.02 26.81 9.95
CA GLU A 87 -20.15 26.44 8.53
C GLU A 87 -20.29 24.93 8.35
N ILE A 88 -19.40 24.14 8.97
CA ILE A 88 -19.45 22.67 8.89
C ILE A 88 -20.76 22.14 9.45
N LYS A 89 -21.27 22.73 10.56
CA LYS A 89 -22.55 22.37 11.13
C LYS A 89 -23.70 22.65 10.16
N GLN A 90 -23.71 23.80 9.51
CA GLN A 90 -24.71 24.15 8.51
C GLN A 90 -24.66 23.18 7.30
N ILE A 91 -23.48 22.85 6.82
CA ILE A 91 -23.30 21.86 5.74
C ILE A 91 -23.85 20.50 6.17
N LYS A 92 -23.54 20.06 7.39
CA LYS A 92 -24.05 18.81 7.95
C LYS A 92 -25.58 18.79 8.04
N ASP A 93 -26.18 19.86 8.57
CA ASP A 93 -27.64 19.98 8.73
C ASP A 93 -28.34 19.95 7.36
N LEU A 94 -27.72 20.59 6.36
CA LEU A 94 -28.23 20.64 4.99
C LEU A 94 -28.14 19.28 4.28
N THR A 95 -26.99 18.58 4.42
CA THR A 95 -26.73 17.34 3.69
C THR A 95 -27.23 16.10 4.40
N LYS A 96 -27.38 16.14 5.73
CA LYS A 96 -27.70 14.99 6.59
C LYS A 96 -26.86 13.78 6.20
N PRO A 97 -25.51 13.88 6.26
CA PRO A 97 -24.63 12.87 5.71
C PRO A 97 -24.78 11.55 6.45
N ALA A 98 -24.62 10.45 5.73
CA ALA A 98 -24.55 9.12 6.32
C ALA A 98 -23.34 8.98 7.26
N GLU A 99 -22.25 9.67 6.94
CA GLU A 99 -21.03 9.70 7.75
C GLU A 99 -20.41 11.09 7.81
N THR A 100 -19.96 11.47 9.01
CA THR A 100 -19.13 12.65 9.27
C THR A 100 -17.79 12.16 9.76
N ILE A 101 -16.76 12.25 8.90
CA ILE A 101 -15.46 11.61 9.10
C ILE A 101 -14.42 12.68 9.39
N LEU A 102 -13.72 12.54 10.51
CA LEU A 102 -12.53 13.35 10.79
C LEU A 102 -11.30 12.71 10.13
N VAL A 103 -10.55 13.50 9.39
CA VAL A 103 -9.21 13.11 8.89
C VAL A 103 -8.18 13.74 9.79
N ALA A 104 -7.47 12.92 10.54
CA ALA A 104 -6.46 13.35 11.51
C ALA A 104 -5.08 12.78 11.17
N ASP A 105 -4.06 13.53 11.52
CA ASP A 105 -2.68 13.18 11.29
C ASP A 105 -2.09 12.50 12.53
N SER A 106 -1.62 11.25 12.39
CA SER A 106 -1.08 10.49 13.50
C SER A 106 0.20 11.09 14.10
N LEU A 107 0.95 11.86 13.32
CA LEU A 107 2.20 12.47 13.78
C LEU A 107 2.02 13.73 14.65
N THR A 108 0.83 14.33 14.64
CA THR A 108 0.56 15.53 15.44
C THR A 108 0.25 15.23 16.91
N GLY A 109 0.19 13.95 17.28
CA GLY A 109 0.09 13.51 18.67
C GLY A 109 -1.10 14.10 19.42
N GLN A 110 -0.86 14.69 20.60
CA GLN A 110 -1.91 15.20 21.48
C GLN A 110 -2.74 16.35 20.87
N ILE A 111 -2.17 17.13 19.96
CA ILE A 111 -2.90 18.20 19.27
C ILE A 111 -4.05 17.61 18.47
N ALA A 112 -3.81 16.53 17.73
CA ALA A 112 -4.85 15.86 16.94
C ALA A 112 -5.98 15.30 17.83
N VAL A 113 -5.64 14.83 19.03
CA VAL A 113 -6.63 14.31 19.99
C VAL A 113 -7.55 15.42 20.49
N ASN A 114 -7.01 16.58 20.82
CA ASN A 114 -7.79 17.73 21.26
C ASN A 114 -8.71 18.23 20.13
N VAL A 115 -8.17 18.37 18.92
CA VAL A 115 -8.95 18.72 17.72
C VAL A 115 -10.10 17.73 17.50
N ALA A 116 -9.83 16.44 17.60
CA ALA A 116 -10.84 15.40 17.43
C ALA A 116 -11.99 15.52 18.44
N LYS A 117 -11.68 15.80 19.70
CA LYS A 117 -12.69 16.02 20.76
C LYS A 117 -13.59 17.21 20.45
N GLU A 118 -13.02 18.31 20.00
CA GLU A 118 -13.78 19.53 19.70
C GLU A 118 -14.65 19.36 18.45
N PHE A 119 -14.12 18.72 17.39
CA PHE A 119 -14.93 18.37 16.24
C PHE A 119 -16.08 17.42 16.60
N ASP A 120 -15.81 16.41 17.45
CA ASP A 120 -16.87 15.51 17.89
C ASP A 120 -17.98 16.26 18.65
N THR A 121 -17.61 17.17 19.55
CA THR A 121 -18.57 18.00 20.27
C THR A 121 -19.39 18.89 19.34
N ALA A 122 -18.77 19.48 18.30
CA ALA A 122 -19.43 20.40 17.39
C ALA A 122 -20.34 19.71 16.37
N VAL A 123 -19.86 18.60 15.79
CA VAL A 123 -20.54 17.97 14.64
C VAL A 123 -20.86 16.49 14.85
N ASN A 124 -20.67 15.93 16.02
CA ASN A 124 -20.91 14.52 16.32
C ASN A 124 -20.34 13.60 15.24
N LEU A 125 -19.05 13.34 15.30
CA LEU A 125 -18.33 12.50 14.35
C LEU A 125 -18.90 11.07 14.32
N SER A 126 -18.88 10.43 13.17
CA SER A 126 -19.22 9.00 13.04
C SER A 126 -17.96 8.12 13.09
N SER A 127 -16.86 8.59 12.54
CA SER A 127 -15.63 7.84 12.46
C SER A 127 -14.40 8.73 12.21
N ILE A 128 -13.22 8.14 12.28
CA ILE A 128 -11.92 8.81 12.09
C ILE A 128 -11.13 8.07 11.00
N ILE A 129 -10.41 8.83 10.20
CA ILE A 129 -9.34 8.36 9.30
C ILE A 129 -8.03 8.90 9.84
N LEU A 130 -7.04 8.03 10.06
CA LEU A 130 -5.69 8.43 10.43
C LEU A 130 -4.78 8.45 9.21
N THR A 131 -4.02 9.53 9.04
CA THR A 131 -3.02 9.64 7.99
C THR A 131 -1.62 9.50 8.55
N ARG A 132 -0.63 9.21 7.68
CA ARG A 132 0.79 9.08 8.04
C ARG A 132 1.08 8.04 9.13
N VAL A 133 0.30 6.96 9.17
CA VAL A 133 0.45 5.88 10.18
C VAL A 133 1.74 5.08 9.96
N ASP A 134 2.31 5.13 8.76
CA ASP A 134 3.64 4.63 8.43
C ASP A 134 4.76 5.30 9.23
N GLY A 135 4.59 6.56 9.63
CA GLY A 135 5.49 7.30 10.51
C GLY A 135 5.23 7.09 12.02
N ASP A 136 4.07 6.56 12.41
CA ASP A 136 3.70 6.29 13.80
C ASP A 136 3.98 4.81 14.17
N ALA A 137 5.25 4.51 14.45
CA ALA A 137 5.69 3.15 14.76
C ALA A 137 4.98 2.50 15.97
N ARG A 138 4.38 3.31 16.86
CA ARG A 138 3.75 2.84 18.11
C ARG A 138 2.23 2.91 18.11
N GLY A 139 1.59 3.50 17.10
CA GLY A 139 0.14 3.62 17.01
C GLY A 139 -0.52 4.41 18.15
N GLY A 140 0.25 5.25 18.85
CA GLY A 140 -0.23 5.99 20.02
C GLY A 140 -1.37 6.94 19.72
N ALA A 141 -1.35 7.59 18.55
CA ALA A 141 -2.42 8.47 18.11
C ALA A 141 -3.76 7.74 17.98
N ALA A 142 -3.75 6.53 17.44
CA ALA A 142 -4.96 5.72 17.27
C ALA A 142 -5.61 5.37 18.61
N LEU A 143 -4.81 4.92 19.58
CA LEU A 143 -5.30 4.59 20.93
C LEU A 143 -5.87 5.82 21.63
N SER A 144 -5.14 6.95 21.60
CA SER A 144 -5.56 8.18 22.26
C SER A 144 -6.84 8.76 21.64
N MET A 145 -6.95 8.77 20.32
CA MET A 145 -8.16 9.24 19.64
C MET A 145 -9.37 8.37 19.94
N LYS A 146 -9.21 7.05 19.87
CA LYS A 146 -10.29 6.12 20.22
C LYS A 146 -10.74 6.29 21.67
N HIS A 147 -9.79 6.46 22.60
CA HIS A 147 -10.09 6.64 24.02
C HIS A 147 -10.86 7.95 24.28
N VAL A 148 -10.41 9.07 23.68
CA VAL A 148 -10.96 10.39 23.97
C VAL A 148 -12.30 10.62 23.26
N THR A 149 -12.45 10.19 22.01
CA THR A 149 -13.66 10.44 21.22
C THR A 149 -14.68 9.29 21.31
N GLY A 150 -14.26 8.08 21.68
CA GLY A 150 -15.10 6.89 21.58
C GLY A 150 -15.42 6.45 20.14
N LYS A 151 -15.01 7.24 19.14
CA LYS A 151 -15.36 6.97 17.73
C LYS A 151 -14.46 5.90 17.11
N PRO A 152 -14.98 5.07 16.20
CA PRO A 152 -14.17 4.07 15.52
C PRO A 152 -13.21 4.72 14.53
N ILE A 153 -11.98 4.19 14.45
CA ILE A 153 -11.09 4.46 13.33
C ILE A 153 -11.51 3.50 12.21
N LYS A 154 -11.82 4.02 11.03
CA LYS A 154 -12.26 3.20 9.89
C LYS A 154 -11.14 2.90 8.91
N TYR A 155 -10.33 3.89 8.62
CA TYR A 155 -9.27 3.78 7.61
C TYR A 155 -7.97 4.39 8.10
N ILE A 156 -6.87 3.91 7.52
CA ILE A 156 -5.52 4.43 7.75
C ILE A 156 -4.84 4.75 6.42
N GLY A 157 -4.19 5.90 6.35
CA GLY A 157 -3.33 6.27 5.23
C GLY A 157 -1.90 5.82 5.52
N VAL A 158 -1.38 4.95 4.66
CA VAL A 158 -0.07 4.29 4.83
C VAL A 158 0.95 4.72 3.78
N GLY A 159 0.68 5.78 3.05
CA GLY A 159 1.57 6.33 2.01
C GLY A 159 0.89 7.42 1.20
N GLU A 160 1.54 7.87 0.12
CA GLU A 160 1.08 9.02 -0.68
C GLU A 160 0.19 8.64 -1.87
N LYS A 161 0.32 7.43 -2.42
CA LYS A 161 -0.44 6.98 -3.59
C LYS A 161 -1.93 6.90 -3.30
N VAL A 162 -2.76 7.00 -4.33
CA VAL A 162 -4.22 6.89 -4.19
C VAL A 162 -4.63 5.50 -3.68
N SER A 163 -3.84 4.47 -3.92
CA SER A 163 -4.01 3.12 -3.39
C SER A 163 -3.70 2.99 -1.89
N ASP A 164 -2.99 3.95 -1.30
CA ASP A 164 -2.43 3.83 0.05
C ASP A 164 -3.45 4.33 1.10
N LEU A 165 -4.65 3.77 1.06
CA LEU A 165 -5.68 3.89 2.08
C LEU A 165 -6.18 2.48 2.36
N GLU A 166 -6.01 2.04 3.59
CA GLU A 166 -6.37 0.69 4.04
C GLU A 166 -7.48 0.75 5.10
N MET A 167 -8.25 -0.32 5.21
CA MET A 167 -9.21 -0.49 6.31
C MET A 167 -8.44 -0.65 7.62
N PHE A 168 -8.93 -0.04 8.69
CA PHE A 168 -8.29 -0.16 10.00
C PHE A 168 -8.62 -1.50 10.65
N HIS A 169 -7.59 -2.24 11.02
CA HIS A 169 -7.69 -3.52 11.74
C HIS A 169 -7.09 -3.37 13.13
N PRO A 170 -7.89 -3.30 14.21
CA PRO A 170 -7.40 -3.09 15.58
C PRO A 170 -6.38 -4.16 16.02
N ASP A 171 -6.61 -5.41 15.67
CA ASP A 171 -5.73 -6.53 16.03
C ASP A 171 -4.34 -6.39 15.42
N ARG A 172 -4.25 -5.90 14.18
CA ARG A 172 -2.95 -5.65 13.51
C ARG A 172 -2.18 -4.53 14.20
N LEU A 173 -2.88 -3.45 14.59
CA LEU A 173 -2.25 -2.37 15.34
C LEU A 173 -1.78 -2.87 16.72
N ALA A 174 -2.59 -3.64 17.43
CA ALA A 174 -2.22 -4.23 18.71
C ALA A 174 -0.98 -5.13 18.58
N ASN A 175 -0.95 -6.01 17.59
CA ASN A 175 0.20 -6.88 17.32
C ASN A 175 1.47 -6.07 16.99
N ARG A 176 1.34 -4.97 16.23
CA ARG A 176 2.47 -4.07 15.93
C ARG A 176 3.00 -3.40 17.21
N ILE A 177 2.11 -2.89 18.09
CA ILE A 177 2.48 -2.27 19.36
C ILE A 177 3.19 -3.26 20.25
N LEU A 178 2.73 -4.51 20.32
CA LEU A 178 3.32 -5.59 21.13
C LEU A 178 4.59 -6.19 20.51
N GLY A 179 5.01 -5.74 19.33
CA GLY A 179 6.20 -6.25 18.63
C GLY A 179 6.02 -7.67 18.07
N MET A 180 4.77 -8.14 17.94
CA MET A 180 4.45 -9.49 17.44
C MET A 180 4.50 -9.60 15.91
N GLY A 181 4.74 -8.49 15.20
CA GLY A 181 4.72 -8.44 13.72
C GLY A 181 3.30 -8.52 13.15
N ASP A 182 3.18 -8.29 11.85
CA ASP A 182 1.90 -8.35 11.12
C ASP A 182 1.91 -9.50 10.11
N VAL A 183 1.90 -10.74 10.64
CA VAL A 183 1.92 -11.97 9.83
C VAL A 183 0.65 -12.10 8.98
N VAL A 184 -0.50 -11.60 9.46
CA VAL A 184 -1.78 -11.69 8.75
C VAL A 184 -1.76 -10.83 7.48
N THR A 185 -1.26 -9.59 7.56
CA THR A 185 -1.10 -8.73 6.38
C THR A 185 -0.15 -9.35 5.35
N LEU A 186 0.90 -10.04 5.79
CA LEU A 186 1.84 -10.73 4.91
C LEU A 186 1.16 -11.86 4.14
N VAL A 187 0.36 -12.67 4.83
CA VAL A 187 -0.40 -13.75 4.21
C VAL A 187 -1.47 -13.22 3.26
N GLU A 188 -2.21 -12.16 3.64
CA GLU A 188 -3.24 -11.57 2.78
C GLU A 188 -2.65 -10.87 1.54
N LYS A 189 -1.54 -10.13 1.67
CA LYS A 189 -0.84 -9.55 0.51
C LYS A 189 -0.31 -10.64 -0.42
N ALA A 190 0.25 -11.70 0.14
CA ALA A 190 0.66 -12.87 -0.64
C ALA A 190 -0.52 -13.54 -1.35
N ALA A 191 -1.67 -13.67 -0.69
CA ALA A 191 -2.87 -14.26 -1.27
C ALA A 191 -3.53 -13.36 -2.35
N GLN A 192 -3.51 -12.04 -2.19
CA GLN A 192 -4.05 -11.09 -3.18
C GLN A 192 -3.20 -10.97 -4.44
N ASP A 193 -1.88 -11.14 -4.32
CA ASP A 193 -0.95 -11.08 -5.45
C ASP A 193 -0.85 -12.41 -6.23
N LEU A 194 -1.34 -13.50 -5.65
CA LEU A 194 -1.40 -14.82 -6.27
C LEU A 194 -2.80 -15.01 -6.87
N SER A 195 -2.97 -14.72 -8.16
CA SER A 195 -4.15 -15.22 -8.89
C SER A 195 -4.13 -16.76 -8.84
N GLU A 196 -5.32 -17.38 -8.65
CA GLU A 196 -5.45 -18.86 -8.57
C GLU A 196 -4.79 -19.57 -9.77
N GLU A 197 -4.81 -18.96 -10.95
CA GLU A 197 -4.14 -19.47 -12.15
C GLU A 197 -2.61 -19.52 -11.99
N LYS A 198 -1.99 -18.48 -11.42
CA LYS A 198 -0.54 -18.44 -11.19
C LYS A 198 -0.09 -19.38 -10.09
N ILE A 199 -0.94 -19.63 -9.09
CA ILE A 199 -0.67 -20.63 -8.05
C ILE A 199 -0.59 -22.01 -8.69
N LYS A 200 -1.55 -22.35 -9.57
CA LYS A 200 -1.58 -23.64 -10.28
C LYS A 200 -0.39 -23.81 -11.23
N GLU A 201 -0.04 -22.79 -12.01
CA GLU A 201 1.14 -22.80 -12.87
C GLU A 201 2.45 -23.02 -12.06
N THR A 202 2.59 -22.30 -10.95
CA THR A 202 3.77 -22.44 -10.08
C THR A 202 3.81 -23.81 -9.38
N GLU A 203 2.65 -24.35 -8.97
CA GLU A 203 2.56 -25.71 -8.42
C GLU A 203 2.89 -26.80 -9.44
N GLU A 204 2.47 -26.64 -10.68
CA GLU A 204 2.78 -27.58 -11.76
C GLU A 204 4.27 -27.52 -12.13
N GLU A 205 4.87 -26.34 -12.23
CA GLU A 205 6.32 -26.17 -12.43
C GLU A 205 7.12 -26.77 -11.27
N LEU A 206 6.69 -26.58 -10.04
CA LEU A 206 7.29 -27.17 -8.85
C LEU A 206 7.23 -28.69 -8.84
N LYS A 207 6.05 -29.28 -9.21
CA LYS A 207 5.86 -30.73 -9.30
C LYS A 207 6.72 -31.35 -10.40
N GLN A 208 6.93 -30.63 -11.51
CA GLN A 208 7.78 -31.08 -12.63
C GLN A 208 9.27 -30.80 -12.39
N GLY A 209 9.65 -30.07 -11.36
CA GLY A 209 11.05 -29.71 -11.06
C GLY A 209 11.69 -28.82 -12.14
N ILE A 210 10.86 -28.15 -12.95
CA ILE A 210 11.30 -27.23 -14.02
C ILE A 210 11.33 -25.82 -13.44
N PHE A 211 12.52 -25.24 -13.31
CA PHE A 211 12.71 -23.87 -12.88
C PHE A 211 13.43 -23.10 -13.97
N THR A 212 12.77 -22.12 -14.57
CA THR A 212 13.27 -21.32 -15.71
C THR A 212 13.68 -19.91 -15.25
N MET A 213 14.40 -19.17 -16.13
CA MET A 213 14.69 -17.75 -15.87
C MET A 213 13.42 -16.88 -15.85
N ASP A 214 12.35 -17.28 -16.57
CA ASP A 214 11.08 -16.56 -16.52
C ASP A 214 10.36 -16.79 -15.18
N SER A 215 10.40 -18.02 -14.62
CA SER A 215 9.92 -18.31 -13.27
C SER A 215 10.69 -17.49 -12.22
N TYR A 216 12.01 -17.38 -12.37
CA TYR A 216 12.87 -16.57 -11.51
C TYR A 216 12.56 -15.06 -11.62
N LEU A 217 12.31 -14.56 -12.84
CA LEU A 217 11.86 -13.18 -13.09
C LEU A 217 10.53 -12.88 -12.41
N SER A 218 9.58 -13.81 -12.49
CA SER A 218 8.29 -13.67 -11.83
C SER A 218 8.43 -13.53 -10.32
N GLN A 219 9.30 -14.34 -9.70
CA GLN A 219 9.59 -14.24 -8.26
C GLN A 219 10.26 -12.90 -7.89
N LEU A 220 11.23 -12.41 -8.69
CA LEU A 220 11.85 -11.10 -8.47
C LEU A 220 10.83 -9.96 -8.54
N ARG A 221 9.89 -10.03 -9.49
CA ARG A 221 8.80 -9.05 -9.63
C ARG A 221 7.81 -9.09 -8.45
N GLN A 222 7.50 -10.28 -7.96
CA GLN A 222 6.69 -10.44 -6.75
C GLN A 222 7.38 -9.83 -5.53
N MET A 223 8.66 -10.13 -5.31
CA MET A 223 9.44 -9.52 -4.23
C MET A 223 9.46 -7.99 -4.33
N LYS A 224 9.61 -7.43 -5.54
CA LYS A 224 9.55 -5.98 -5.76
C LYS A 224 8.18 -5.38 -5.40
N LYS A 225 7.09 -6.05 -5.78
CA LYS A 225 5.70 -5.62 -5.44
C LYS A 225 5.42 -5.66 -3.94
N MET A 226 6.00 -6.61 -3.22
CA MET A 226 5.86 -6.75 -1.77
C MET A 226 6.69 -5.73 -0.98
N GLY A 227 7.27 -4.72 -1.64
CA GLY A 227 8.11 -3.69 -1.00
C GLY A 227 9.57 -4.08 -0.87
N GLY A 228 10.04 -5.01 -1.73
CA GLY A 228 11.42 -5.52 -1.71
C GLY A 228 11.70 -6.38 -0.46
N MET A 229 12.98 -6.63 -0.22
CA MET A 229 13.42 -7.42 0.94
C MET A 229 13.10 -6.68 2.26
N GLU A 230 13.15 -5.36 2.25
CA GLU A 230 12.87 -4.51 3.43
C GLU A 230 11.40 -4.57 3.83
N GLY A 231 10.48 -4.59 2.87
CA GLY A 231 9.04 -4.75 3.11
C GLY A 231 8.71 -6.12 3.71
N VAL A 232 9.29 -7.18 3.19
CA VAL A 232 9.08 -8.55 3.71
C VAL A 232 9.68 -8.71 5.11
N MET A 233 10.86 -8.15 5.35
CA MET A 233 11.53 -8.27 6.65
C MET A 233 10.89 -7.42 7.74
N SER A 234 10.35 -6.25 7.41
CA SER A 234 9.65 -5.40 8.40
C SER A 234 8.40 -6.08 8.99
N MET A 235 7.90 -7.13 8.33
CA MET A 235 6.71 -7.88 8.72
C MET A 235 7.01 -9.13 9.56
N LEU A 236 8.30 -9.54 9.67
CA LEU A 236 8.69 -10.71 10.45
C LEU A 236 8.95 -10.34 11.92
N PRO A 237 8.42 -11.10 12.90
CA PRO A 237 8.66 -10.84 14.31
C PRO A 237 10.13 -11.13 14.67
N GLY A 238 10.74 -10.27 15.49
CA GLY A 238 12.08 -10.49 16.06
C GLY A 238 13.28 -10.04 15.21
N VAL A 239 13.08 -9.49 14.02
CA VAL A 239 14.16 -9.16 13.06
C VAL A 239 14.89 -7.85 13.37
N ASN A 240 14.40 -7.05 14.32
CA ASN A 240 15.04 -5.78 14.70
C ASN A 240 16.51 -5.91 15.16
N LYS A 241 16.93 -7.08 15.63
CA LYS A 241 18.34 -7.37 15.97
C LYS A 241 19.19 -7.75 14.76
N MET A 242 18.59 -8.26 13.67
CA MET A 242 19.29 -8.60 12.43
C MET A 242 19.39 -7.41 11.46
N LYS A 243 18.58 -6.39 11.62
CA LYS A 243 18.59 -5.19 10.77
C LYS A 243 19.98 -4.50 10.78
N ALA A 244 20.61 -4.41 11.94
CA ALA A 244 21.96 -3.84 12.08
C ALA A 244 23.07 -4.65 11.40
N GLN A 245 22.88 -5.94 11.18
CA GLN A 245 23.84 -6.79 10.46
C GLN A 245 23.58 -6.84 8.95
N MET A 246 22.38 -6.52 8.51
CA MET A 246 21.96 -6.56 7.10
C MET A 246 22.08 -5.21 6.39
N ASP A 247 22.11 -4.07 7.12
CA ASP A 247 22.52 -2.78 6.56
C ASP A 247 23.92 -2.81 5.95
N GLN A 248 24.75 -3.81 6.35
CA GLN A 248 26.02 -4.12 5.69
C GLN A 248 25.87 -4.99 4.42
N ALA A 249 24.73 -5.61 4.18
CA ALA A 249 24.54 -6.52 3.05
C ALA A 249 23.88 -5.87 1.83
N ASN A 250 23.67 -4.52 1.81
CA ASN A 250 23.22 -3.74 0.65
C ASN A 250 22.51 -4.58 -0.43
N ILE A 251 21.40 -5.25 -0.08
CA ILE A 251 20.52 -5.87 -1.08
C ILE A 251 19.66 -4.73 -1.63
N ASP A 252 20.31 -3.98 -2.49
CA ASP A 252 19.87 -2.74 -3.08
C ASP A 252 18.70 -3.04 -4.02
N GLU A 253 17.64 -2.26 -3.95
CA GLU A 253 16.55 -2.24 -4.93
C GLU A 253 17.11 -2.16 -6.37
N ARG A 254 18.24 -1.53 -6.53
CA ARG A 254 19.04 -1.48 -7.75
C ARG A 254 19.46 -2.88 -8.25
N MET A 255 19.80 -3.82 -7.34
CA MET A 255 20.15 -5.19 -7.73
C MET A 255 18.94 -5.94 -8.31
N LEU A 256 17.72 -5.71 -7.81
CA LEU A 256 16.51 -6.30 -8.38
C LEU A 256 16.22 -5.76 -9.78
N ILE A 257 16.40 -4.47 -10.00
CA ILE A 257 16.23 -3.82 -11.31
C ILE A 257 17.29 -4.34 -12.30
N GLU A 258 18.55 -4.45 -11.88
CA GLU A 258 19.63 -4.97 -12.71
C GLU A 258 19.41 -6.43 -13.09
N ASN A 259 18.98 -7.27 -12.15
CA ASN A 259 18.65 -8.68 -12.41
C ASN A 259 17.48 -8.80 -13.41
N GLU A 260 16.45 -7.98 -13.27
CA GLU A 260 15.35 -7.92 -14.23
C GLU A 260 15.84 -7.53 -15.63
N ALA A 261 16.67 -6.49 -15.76
CA ALA A 261 17.24 -6.05 -17.02
C ALA A 261 18.11 -7.14 -17.68
N ILE A 262 18.90 -7.87 -16.91
CA ILE A 262 19.71 -8.99 -17.40
C ILE A 262 18.82 -10.07 -18.00
N ILE A 263 17.76 -10.49 -17.28
CA ILE A 263 16.86 -11.56 -17.74
C ILE A 263 16.10 -11.12 -19.00
N LEU A 264 15.62 -9.88 -19.04
CA LEU A 264 14.92 -9.32 -20.20
C LEU A 264 15.82 -9.22 -21.45
N SER A 265 17.15 -9.10 -21.26
CA SER A 265 18.13 -9.08 -22.35
C SER A 265 18.51 -10.47 -22.86
N MET A 266 18.00 -11.54 -22.26
CA MET A 266 18.17 -12.91 -22.72
C MET A 266 17.18 -13.28 -23.83
N THR A 267 17.61 -14.15 -24.75
CA THR A 267 16.71 -14.78 -25.72
C THR A 267 15.84 -15.86 -25.06
N LYS A 268 14.74 -16.28 -25.70
CA LYS A 268 13.86 -17.34 -25.19
C LYS A 268 14.63 -18.62 -24.86
N ASN A 269 15.49 -19.08 -25.77
CA ASN A 269 16.32 -20.27 -25.52
C ASN A 269 17.30 -20.13 -24.36
N GLU A 270 17.82 -18.92 -24.12
CA GLU A 270 18.73 -18.64 -22.98
C GLU A 270 17.99 -18.63 -21.66
N LYS A 271 16.74 -18.21 -21.65
CA LYS A 271 15.89 -18.25 -20.45
C LYS A 271 15.45 -19.66 -20.10
N GLU A 272 15.12 -20.47 -21.11
CA GLU A 272 14.76 -21.88 -20.93
C GLU A 272 15.97 -22.75 -20.56
N ASN A 273 17.13 -22.47 -21.16
CA ASN A 273 18.36 -23.23 -20.90
C ASN A 273 19.57 -22.31 -20.64
N PRO A 274 19.74 -21.78 -19.42
CA PRO A 274 20.83 -20.86 -19.08
C PRO A 274 22.23 -21.46 -19.24
N LYS A 275 22.37 -22.75 -19.36
CA LYS A 275 23.67 -23.43 -19.58
C LYS A 275 24.34 -23.08 -20.92
N ILE A 276 23.55 -22.65 -21.92
CA ILE A 276 24.08 -22.25 -23.25
C ILE A 276 24.73 -20.86 -23.23
N ILE A 277 24.65 -20.11 -22.13
CA ILE A 277 25.14 -18.73 -22.03
C ILE A 277 26.67 -18.75 -21.95
N SER A 278 27.33 -18.71 -23.11
CA SER A 278 28.76 -18.63 -23.30
C SER A 278 29.33 -17.22 -23.02
N GLY A 279 30.65 -17.05 -23.09
CA GLY A 279 31.29 -15.75 -22.89
C GLY A 279 30.81 -14.66 -23.84
N SER A 280 30.64 -14.98 -25.13
CA SER A 280 30.12 -14.04 -26.14
C SER A 280 28.67 -13.62 -25.85
N ARG A 281 27.82 -14.58 -25.44
CA ARG A 281 26.43 -14.30 -25.05
C ARG A 281 26.36 -13.43 -23.79
N ARG A 282 27.22 -13.68 -22.79
CA ARG A 282 27.31 -12.82 -21.58
C ARG A 282 27.69 -11.39 -21.96
N LYS A 283 28.62 -11.20 -22.89
CA LYS A 283 29.00 -9.85 -23.36
C LYS A 283 27.83 -9.14 -24.04
N ARG A 284 27.07 -9.84 -24.90
CA ARG A 284 25.86 -9.29 -25.53
C ARG A 284 24.78 -8.92 -24.50
N ILE A 285 24.50 -9.82 -23.54
CA ILE A 285 23.52 -9.58 -22.48
C ILE A 285 23.96 -8.40 -21.61
N SER A 286 25.25 -8.30 -21.29
CA SER A 286 25.86 -7.18 -20.55
C SER A 286 25.60 -5.85 -21.24
N GLN A 287 25.81 -5.78 -22.54
CA GLN A 287 25.55 -4.56 -23.35
C GLN A 287 24.04 -4.22 -23.38
N GLY A 288 23.17 -5.22 -23.54
CA GLY A 288 21.72 -5.03 -23.56
C GLY A 288 21.12 -4.59 -22.22
N ALA A 289 21.67 -5.09 -21.13
CA ALA A 289 21.23 -4.78 -19.77
C ALA A 289 21.91 -3.54 -19.14
N GLY A 290 22.97 -3.02 -19.77
CA GLY A 290 23.75 -1.90 -19.24
C GLY A 290 24.51 -2.23 -17.94
N VAL A 291 24.96 -3.49 -17.76
CA VAL A 291 25.64 -3.96 -16.54
C VAL A 291 26.92 -4.72 -16.86
N ASP A 292 27.82 -4.84 -15.89
CA ASP A 292 29.04 -5.63 -16.04
C ASP A 292 28.78 -7.13 -16.16
N VAL A 293 29.64 -7.85 -16.88
CA VAL A 293 29.61 -9.32 -17.03
C VAL A 293 29.68 -10.02 -15.68
N SER A 294 30.36 -9.44 -14.69
CA SER A 294 30.41 -9.96 -13.31
C SER A 294 29.04 -10.11 -12.69
N LYS A 295 28.10 -9.16 -12.92
CA LYS A 295 26.74 -9.20 -12.42
C LYS A 295 25.92 -10.32 -13.07
N ILE A 296 26.15 -10.58 -14.37
CA ILE A 296 25.54 -11.72 -15.06
C ILE A 296 26.01 -13.04 -14.45
N ASN A 297 27.32 -13.16 -14.18
CA ASN A 297 27.87 -14.35 -13.54
C ASN A 297 27.26 -14.58 -12.14
N LYS A 298 27.07 -13.50 -11.37
CA LYS A 298 26.44 -13.54 -10.04
C LYS A 298 24.98 -14.03 -10.15
N LEU A 299 24.21 -13.48 -11.09
CA LEU A 299 22.83 -13.88 -11.35
C LEU A 299 22.73 -15.36 -11.74
N LEU A 300 23.56 -15.81 -12.69
CA LEU A 300 23.59 -17.22 -13.13
C LEU A 300 23.95 -18.19 -11.99
N LYS A 301 24.85 -17.78 -11.09
CA LYS A 301 25.21 -18.57 -9.90
C LYS A 301 24.04 -18.64 -8.92
N GLN A 302 23.36 -17.54 -8.65
CA GLN A 302 22.18 -17.48 -7.80
C GLN A 302 21.04 -18.34 -8.36
N PHE A 303 20.75 -18.19 -9.65
CA PHE A 303 19.76 -19.01 -10.35
C PHE A 303 20.06 -20.51 -10.24
N LYS A 304 21.32 -20.91 -10.46
CA LYS A 304 21.73 -22.32 -10.36
C LYS A 304 21.49 -22.86 -8.95
N MET A 305 21.88 -22.12 -7.91
CA MET A 305 21.65 -22.52 -6.51
C MET A 305 20.15 -22.70 -6.22
N MET A 306 19.31 -21.77 -6.69
CA MET A 306 17.87 -21.84 -6.51
C MET A 306 17.25 -23.01 -7.28
N SER A 307 17.66 -23.22 -8.53
CA SER A 307 17.22 -24.36 -9.35
C SER A 307 17.61 -25.72 -8.74
N ASP A 308 18.82 -25.83 -8.21
CA ASP A 308 19.29 -27.06 -7.54
C ASP A 308 18.53 -27.32 -6.24
N MET A 309 18.17 -26.26 -5.50
CA MET A 309 17.34 -26.35 -4.29
C MET A 309 15.91 -26.80 -4.61
N MET A 310 15.29 -26.21 -5.63
CA MET A 310 13.95 -26.57 -6.09
C MET A 310 13.87 -28.02 -6.55
N LYS A 311 14.87 -28.50 -7.29
CA LYS A 311 14.98 -29.91 -7.68
C LYS A 311 15.09 -30.87 -6.49
N LYS A 312 15.80 -30.48 -5.44
CA LYS A 312 15.89 -31.30 -4.21
C LYS A 312 14.53 -31.33 -3.47
N MET A 313 13.81 -30.21 -3.44
CA MET A 313 12.47 -30.15 -2.85
C MET A 313 11.45 -31.02 -3.59
N SER A 314 11.45 -30.98 -4.93
CA SER A 314 10.54 -31.80 -5.74
C SER A 314 10.82 -33.31 -5.58
N GLN A 315 12.04 -33.70 -5.19
CA GLN A 315 12.42 -35.10 -4.93
C GLN A 315 12.18 -35.55 -3.47
N GLY A 316 11.53 -34.74 -2.63
CA GLY A 316 11.24 -35.09 -1.24
C GLY A 316 12.46 -35.19 -0.31
N LYS A 317 13.65 -34.67 -0.72
CA LYS A 317 14.85 -34.70 0.10
C LYS A 317 14.87 -33.50 1.06
N LYS A 318 15.14 -33.78 2.34
CA LYS A 318 15.22 -32.76 3.41
C LYS A 318 16.23 -31.66 3.05
N ILE A 319 15.84 -30.42 3.29
CA ILE A 319 16.68 -29.23 3.17
C ILE A 319 17.81 -29.32 4.19
N PRO A 320 19.07 -29.00 3.83
CA PRO A 320 20.16 -29.00 4.80
C PRO A 320 19.89 -28.01 5.95
N SER A 321 20.00 -28.50 7.18
CA SER A 321 19.88 -27.69 8.41
C SER A 321 20.97 -26.60 8.39
N GLY A 322 20.56 -25.33 8.23
CA GLY A 322 21.47 -24.18 8.19
C GLY A 322 20.98 -23.01 7.32
N MET A 323 19.93 -23.20 6.50
CA MET A 323 19.33 -22.14 5.68
C MET A 323 17.96 -21.61 6.14
N ILE A 324 17.36 -22.30 7.10
CA ILE A 324 16.10 -21.86 7.77
C ILE A 324 16.35 -21.98 9.28
N PRO A 325 16.05 -20.96 10.08
CA PRO A 325 16.12 -21.06 11.54
C PRO A 325 15.25 -22.22 12.05
N ASP A 326 15.79 -23.03 12.96
CA ASP A 326 15.13 -24.22 13.51
C ASP A 326 13.77 -23.92 14.17
N GLU A 327 13.55 -22.67 14.56
CA GLU A 327 12.25 -22.18 15.10
C GLU A 327 11.13 -22.14 14.05
N MET A 328 11.43 -22.02 12.76
CA MET A 328 10.44 -22.08 11.68
C MET A 328 10.08 -23.52 11.30
N LEU A 329 11.01 -24.46 11.44
CA LEU A 329 10.80 -25.88 11.14
C LEU A 329 9.85 -26.56 12.15
N ASN A 330 9.81 -26.09 13.39
CA ASN A 330 8.95 -26.65 14.44
C ASN A 330 7.49 -26.14 14.39
N LYS A 331 7.20 -25.10 13.62
CA LYS A 331 5.83 -24.57 13.42
C LYS A 331 5.14 -25.10 12.16
N LEU A 332 5.83 -25.85 11.32
CA LEU A 332 5.32 -26.50 10.10
C LEU A 332 5.05 -28.02 10.28
N LYS A 333 5.21 -28.53 11.50
CA LYS A 333 4.70 -29.82 11.94
C LYS A 333 3.44 -29.62 12.75
#